data_9402d492b23dd7c0a2b98dd342bf5ce2
#
_entry.id   9402d492b23dd7c0a2b98dd342bf5ce2
#
_cell.length_a   1.000
_cell.length_b   1.000
_cell.length_c   1.000
_cell.angle_alpha   90.00
_cell.angle_beta   90.00
_cell.angle_gamma   90.00
#
_symmetry.space_group_name_H-M   'P 1'
#
loop_
_entity.id
_entity.type
_entity.pdbx_description
1 polymer ?
#
loop_
_entity_poly.entity_id
_entity_poly.type
_entity_poly.pdbx_seq_one_letter_code
_entity_poly.pdbx_strand_id
1 'polypeptide(L)'
;MCLSLQCIAQDAELYDTWYLKSYSYDLGDTFYVEDVSPRINPTLVIDSNLNFTGIVCNEYGGFFSYNSSNDKLVLDFFDICLCGTCTNPPASHVTLEDDYFGYFWEGAAYTYEAYNDGSGVKNLLLYSAPGFELWFTNAPLSIPDNQKKTFTLYPNPATESLFITSEGEAIESLSVYAVSGKKVMEFTENTSVLDVSALSEGLYFLEMVTAIGRDLQKFIKK
;
A
#
# COMPACT_ATOMS: atom_id res chain seq x y z
N MET A 1 -0.85 -53.40 4.26
CA MET A 1 -1.28 -52.52 3.16
C MET A 1 -1.62 -51.18 3.76
N CYS A 2 -0.61 -50.31 3.83
CA CYS A 2 -0.73 -48.97 4.46
C CYS A 2 -1.26 -48.04 3.40
N LEU A 3 -2.53 -47.63 3.49
CA LEU A 3 -3.05 -46.52 2.71
C LEU A 3 -2.39 -45.24 3.24
N SER A 4 -1.45 -44.73 2.47
CA SER A 4 -1.00 -43.34 2.66
C SER A 4 -2.18 -42.43 2.33
N LEU A 5 -2.83 -41.89 3.35
CA LEU A 5 -3.61 -40.67 3.17
C LEU A 5 -2.58 -39.61 2.69
N GLN A 6 -2.56 -39.37 1.39
CA GLN A 6 -2.02 -38.12 0.90
C GLN A 6 -3.01 -37.03 1.37
N CYS A 7 -2.68 -36.41 2.49
CA CYS A 7 -3.22 -35.11 2.82
C CYS A 7 -2.71 -34.20 1.70
N ILE A 8 -3.56 -33.88 0.73
CA ILE A 8 -3.27 -32.83 -0.24
C ILE A 8 -3.23 -31.55 0.63
N ALA A 9 -2.04 -31.16 0.97
CA ALA A 9 -1.82 -29.94 1.72
C ALA A 9 -2.30 -28.78 0.81
N GLN A 10 -3.32 -28.08 1.24
CA GLN A 10 -3.64 -26.77 0.69
C GLN A 10 -2.34 -25.96 0.67
N ASP A 11 -2.12 -25.23 -0.41
CA ASP A 11 -0.89 -24.45 -0.58
C ASP A 11 -0.78 -23.41 0.53
N ALA A 12 0.19 -23.63 1.42
CA ALA A 12 0.42 -22.70 2.56
C ALA A 12 0.81 -21.28 2.09
N GLU A 13 1.24 -21.13 0.84
CA GLU A 13 1.55 -19.83 0.24
C GLU A 13 0.31 -18.98 0.01
N LEU A 14 -0.89 -19.58 0.00
CA LEU A 14 -2.17 -18.86 -0.12
C LEU A 14 -2.54 -18.09 1.16
N TYR A 15 -2.08 -18.54 2.33
CA TYR A 15 -2.46 -17.97 3.63
C TYR A 15 -1.60 -16.76 3.95
N ASP A 16 -2.13 -15.56 3.72
CA ASP A 16 -1.42 -14.31 3.97
C ASP A 16 -2.41 -13.13 4.03
N THR A 17 -1.88 -11.95 4.26
CA THR A 17 -2.55 -10.68 3.99
C THR A 17 -2.14 -10.19 2.61
N TRP A 18 -3.10 -10.10 1.73
CA TRP A 18 -2.93 -9.72 0.34
C TRP A 18 -3.44 -8.30 0.10
N TYR A 19 -2.70 -7.52 -0.68
CA TYR A 19 -3.05 -6.18 -1.12
C TYR A 19 -3.34 -6.22 -2.62
N LEU A 20 -4.53 -5.78 -3.02
CA LEU A 20 -4.92 -5.74 -4.43
C LEU A 20 -4.01 -4.79 -5.20
N LYS A 21 -3.37 -5.29 -6.25
CA LYS A 21 -2.48 -4.55 -7.13
C LYS A 21 -3.18 -4.08 -8.40
N SER A 22 -3.91 -4.99 -9.04
CA SER A 22 -4.65 -4.71 -10.26
C SER A 22 -5.75 -5.73 -10.47
N TYR A 23 -6.69 -5.38 -11.34
CA TYR A 23 -7.76 -6.26 -11.78
C TYR A 23 -8.06 -6.05 -13.27
N SER A 24 -8.58 -7.07 -13.93
CA SER A 24 -9.00 -6.99 -15.34
C SER A 24 -10.28 -7.77 -15.59
N TYR A 25 -11.06 -7.34 -16.58
CA TYR A 25 -12.29 -8.00 -17.03
C TYR A 25 -12.06 -8.59 -18.42
N ASP A 26 -12.48 -9.80 -18.63
CA ASP A 26 -12.79 -10.47 -19.90
C ASP A 26 -11.95 -9.97 -21.10
N LEU A 27 -10.62 -10.12 -21.04
CA LEU A 27 -9.67 -9.67 -22.06
C LEU A 27 -9.66 -8.13 -22.28
N GLY A 28 -10.23 -7.38 -21.35
CA GLY A 28 -10.26 -5.92 -21.36
C GLY A 28 -8.98 -5.28 -20.82
N ASP A 29 -9.08 -4.01 -20.52
CA ASP A 29 -7.99 -3.23 -19.94
C ASP A 29 -7.71 -3.68 -18.50
N THR A 30 -6.44 -3.59 -18.10
CA THR A 30 -6.04 -3.79 -16.70
C THR A 30 -6.11 -2.47 -15.94
N PHE A 31 -6.79 -2.49 -14.81
CA PHE A 31 -6.90 -1.36 -13.90
C PHE A 31 -5.92 -1.53 -12.75
N TYR A 32 -5.11 -0.50 -12.47
CA TYR A 32 -4.12 -0.52 -11.41
C TYR A 32 -4.59 0.28 -10.20
N VAL A 33 -4.49 -0.32 -9.02
CA VAL A 33 -4.90 0.35 -7.76
C VAL A 33 -4.01 1.55 -7.46
N GLU A 34 -2.75 1.55 -7.92
CA GLU A 34 -1.84 2.68 -7.76
C GLU A 34 -2.27 3.96 -8.49
N ASP A 35 -3.13 3.83 -9.53
CA ASP A 35 -3.69 4.97 -10.28
C ASP A 35 -4.91 5.58 -9.57
N VAL A 36 -5.45 4.92 -8.55
CA VAL A 36 -6.62 5.41 -7.80
C VAL A 36 -6.23 6.57 -6.89
N SER A 37 -6.95 7.68 -6.98
CA SER A 37 -6.70 8.87 -6.16
C SER A 37 -7.99 9.33 -5.44
N PRO A 38 -7.94 9.63 -4.14
CA PRO A 38 -6.81 9.43 -3.21
C PRO A 38 -6.37 7.96 -3.12
N ARG A 39 -5.15 7.71 -2.66
CA ARG A 39 -4.64 6.33 -2.52
C ARG A 39 -5.49 5.50 -1.57
N ILE A 40 -5.67 4.24 -1.92
CA ILE A 40 -6.37 3.23 -1.14
C ILE A 40 -5.57 1.92 -1.22
N ASN A 41 -5.67 1.07 -0.21
CA ASN A 41 -5.01 -0.23 -0.16
C ASN A 41 -6.04 -1.32 0.15
N PRO A 42 -6.79 -1.80 -0.85
CA PRO A 42 -7.71 -2.92 -0.64
C PRO A 42 -6.97 -4.16 -0.16
N THR A 43 -7.53 -4.83 0.84
CA THR A 43 -6.92 -6.03 1.44
C THR A 43 -7.83 -7.23 1.31
N LEU A 44 -7.21 -8.42 1.23
CA LEU A 44 -7.81 -9.73 1.31
C LEU A 44 -6.94 -10.58 2.24
N VAL A 45 -7.47 -11.02 3.36
CA VAL A 45 -6.78 -11.90 4.32
C VAL A 45 -7.37 -13.29 4.21
N ILE A 46 -6.55 -14.28 3.90
CA ILE A 46 -7.00 -15.69 3.78
C ILE A 46 -6.34 -16.49 4.90
N ASP A 47 -7.16 -17.19 5.69
CA ASP A 47 -6.69 -18.07 6.76
C ASP A 47 -6.53 -19.53 6.31
N SER A 48 -5.96 -20.38 7.19
CA SER A 48 -5.71 -21.79 6.92
C SER A 48 -6.96 -22.65 6.76
N ASN A 49 -8.14 -22.13 7.06
CA ASN A 49 -9.42 -22.78 6.86
C ASN A 49 -10.13 -22.26 5.60
N LEU A 50 -9.44 -21.45 4.79
CA LEU A 50 -9.96 -20.77 3.60
C LEU A 50 -11.08 -19.77 3.90
N ASN A 51 -11.24 -19.33 5.17
CA ASN A 51 -12.03 -18.15 5.43
C ASN A 51 -11.25 -16.94 4.98
N PHE A 52 -11.96 -15.94 4.50
CA PHE A 52 -11.33 -14.68 4.15
C PHE A 52 -12.11 -13.49 4.71
N THR A 53 -11.38 -12.43 4.96
CA THR A 53 -11.90 -11.10 5.29
C THR A 53 -11.09 -10.06 4.53
N GLY A 54 -11.65 -8.90 4.35
CA GLY A 54 -10.94 -7.80 3.71
C GLY A 54 -11.65 -6.48 3.86
N ILE A 55 -11.02 -5.45 3.31
CA ILE A 55 -11.57 -4.11 3.28
C ILE A 55 -11.17 -3.42 1.97
N VAL A 56 -12.12 -2.74 1.36
CA VAL A 56 -11.90 -1.69 0.36
C VAL A 56 -12.31 -0.38 1.02
N CYS A 57 -13.52 0.10 0.83
CA CYS A 57 -14.19 1.08 1.68
C CYS A 57 -15.04 0.39 2.72
N ASN A 58 -15.77 -0.62 2.31
CA ASN A 58 -16.55 -1.49 3.19
C ASN A 58 -15.78 -2.76 3.52
N GLU A 59 -16.08 -3.33 4.70
CA GLU A 59 -15.55 -4.63 5.08
C GLU A 59 -16.32 -5.71 4.34
N TYR A 60 -15.65 -6.79 4.02
CA TYR A 60 -16.24 -7.96 3.38
C TYR A 60 -15.61 -9.24 3.90
N GLY A 61 -16.30 -10.35 3.71
CA GLY A 61 -15.78 -11.65 4.12
C GLY A 61 -16.54 -12.80 3.52
N GLY A 62 -16.01 -13.99 3.73
CA GLY A 62 -16.59 -15.20 3.22
C GLY A 62 -15.68 -16.40 3.44
N PHE A 63 -15.95 -17.45 2.71
CA PHE A 63 -15.07 -18.63 2.71
C PHE A 63 -15.09 -19.35 1.38
N PHE A 64 -13.96 -19.96 1.09
CA PHE A 64 -13.81 -20.87 -0.05
C PHE A 64 -13.80 -22.32 0.42
N SER A 65 -14.21 -23.22 -0.46
CA SER A 65 -13.83 -24.62 -0.41
C SER A 65 -12.80 -24.93 -1.50
N TYR A 66 -11.97 -25.94 -1.26
CA TYR A 66 -10.99 -26.39 -2.24
C TYR A 66 -11.48 -27.62 -2.97
N ASN A 67 -11.61 -27.52 -4.29
CA ASN A 67 -11.97 -28.63 -5.15
C ASN A 67 -10.71 -29.30 -5.70
N SER A 68 -10.31 -30.40 -5.08
CA SER A 68 -9.12 -31.17 -5.45
C SER A 68 -9.22 -31.89 -6.81
N SER A 69 -10.43 -31.99 -7.41
CA SER A 69 -10.60 -32.62 -8.69
C SER A 69 -10.13 -31.77 -9.86
N ASN A 70 -10.14 -30.46 -9.70
CA ASN A 70 -9.78 -29.50 -10.75
C ASN A 70 -8.83 -28.39 -10.25
N ASP A 71 -8.32 -28.52 -9.01
CA ASP A 71 -7.37 -27.59 -8.40
C ASP A 71 -7.90 -26.15 -8.37
N LYS A 72 -9.10 -25.96 -7.84
CA LYS A 72 -9.75 -24.66 -7.78
C LYS A 72 -10.28 -24.32 -6.39
N LEU A 73 -10.29 -23.04 -6.07
CA LEU A 73 -11.07 -22.49 -4.97
C LEU A 73 -12.49 -22.24 -5.47
N VAL A 74 -13.47 -22.70 -4.71
CA VAL A 74 -14.89 -22.41 -4.98
C VAL A 74 -15.39 -21.47 -3.90
N LEU A 75 -15.98 -20.36 -4.28
CA LEU A 75 -16.57 -19.41 -3.34
C LEU A 75 -17.93 -19.93 -2.86
N ASP A 76 -17.98 -20.36 -1.63
CA ASP A 76 -19.20 -20.92 -1.04
C ASP A 76 -20.07 -19.84 -0.37
N PHE A 77 -19.46 -18.78 0.14
CA PHE A 77 -20.17 -17.68 0.80
C PHE A 77 -19.40 -16.37 0.64
N PHE A 78 -20.13 -15.27 0.40
CA PHE A 78 -19.62 -13.92 0.32
C PHE A 78 -20.64 -12.94 0.90
N ASP A 79 -20.19 -12.06 1.78
CA ASP A 79 -21.03 -11.01 2.39
C ASP A 79 -20.24 -9.71 2.53
N ILE A 80 -20.96 -8.60 2.46
CA ILE A 80 -20.42 -7.25 2.56
C ILE A 80 -21.06 -6.56 3.77
N CYS A 81 -20.23 -6.14 4.73
CA CYS A 81 -20.68 -5.27 5.79
C CYS A 81 -20.58 -3.81 5.36
N LEU A 82 -21.71 -3.12 5.26
CA LEU A 82 -21.73 -1.67 5.04
C LEU A 82 -21.26 -0.90 6.29
N CYS A 83 -20.26 -1.40 6.97
CA CYS A 83 -19.68 -0.89 8.22
C CYS A 83 -18.26 -0.31 8.00
N GLY A 84 -17.92 0.06 6.78
CA GLY A 84 -16.59 0.48 6.38
C GLY A 84 -16.14 1.82 6.95
N THR A 85 -14.85 2.10 6.71
CA THR A 85 -14.16 3.29 7.23
C THR A 85 -14.26 4.51 6.32
N CYS A 86 -14.73 4.34 5.08
CA CYS A 86 -14.86 5.43 4.12
C CYS A 86 -16.11 6.26 4.39
N THR A 87 -15.96 7.38 5.08
CA THR A 87 -17.03 8.38 5.22
C THR A 87 -17.02 9.29 4.00
N ASN A 88 -18.09 9.28 3.19
CA ASN A 88 -18.19 10.02 1.92
C ASN A 88 -17.01 9.69 0.97
N PRO A 89 -16.89 8.43 0.52
CA PRO A 89 -15.75 8.03 -0.31
C PRO A 89 -15.73 8.79 -1.64
N PRO A 90 -14.54 9.08 -2.18
CA PRO A 90 -14.41 9.60 -3.54
C PRO A 90 -15.03 8.64 -4.56
N ALA A 91 -15.53 9.16 -5.68
CA ALA A 91 -16.13 8.32 -6.73
C ALA A 91 -15.19 7.22 -7.24
N SER A 92 -13.87 7.49 -7.28
CA SER A 92 -12.83 6.51 -7.64
C SER A 92 -12.77 5.31 -6.70
N HIS A 93 -12.99 5.52 -5.39
CA HIS A 93 -13.03 4.43 -4.42
C HIS A 93 -14.32 3.61 -4.54
N VAL A 94 -15.45 4.28 -4.81
CA VAL A 94 -16.74 3.60 -5.04
C VAL A 94 -16.65 2.72 -6.30
N THR A 95 -16.12 3.27 -7.39
CA THR A 95 -15.94 2.50 -8.63
C THR A 95 -15.03 1.30 -8.42
N LEU A 96 -13.86 1.49 -7.74
CA LEU A 96 -12.96 0.39 -7.43
C LEU A 96 -13.65 -0.70 -6.58
N GLU A 97 -14.43 -0.31 -5.58
CA GLU A 97 -15.14 -1.24 -4.70
C GLU A 97 -16.22 -2.02 -5.46
N ASP A 98 -17.05 -1.34 -6.23
CA ASP A 98 -18.09 -1.96 -7.04
C ASP A 98 -17.51 -2.95 -8.06
N ASP A 99 -16.45 -2.53 -8.75
CA ASP A 99 -15.72 -3.38 -9.68
C ASP A 99 -15.14 -4.61 -8.96
N TYR A 100 -14.41 -4.39 -7.86
CA TYR A 100 -13.75 -5.45 -7.10
C TYR A 100 -14.75 -6.47 -6.55
N PHE A 101 -15.88 -6.03 -5.96
CA PHE A 101 -16.90 -6.94 -5.44
C PHE A 101 -17.62 -7.70 -6.55
N GLY A 102 -17.66 -7.16 -7.77
CA GLY A 102 -18.17 -7.86 -8.94
C GLY A 102 -17.43 -9.16 -9.30
N TYR A 103 -16.21 -9.37 -8.75
CA TYR A 103 -15.47 -10.62 -8.94
C TYR A 103 -15.94 -11.76 -8.03
N PHE A 104 -16.67 -11.47 -6.96
CA PHE A 104 -17.07 -12.43 -5.96
C PHE A 104 -18.55 -12.76 -6.07
N TRP A 105 -18.87 -13.95 -6.57
CA TRP A 105 -20.23 -14.49 -6.59
C TRP A 105 -20.22 -15.94 -6.12
N GLU A 106 -21.20 -16.34 -5.34
CA GLU A 106 -21.32 -17.69 -4.80
C GLU A 106 -21.35 -18.73 -5.92
N GLY A 107 -20.58 -19.79 -5.77
CA GLY A 107 -20.37 -20.82 -6.77
C GLY A 107 -19.28 -20.51 -7.80
N ALA A 108 -18.68 -19.31 -7.77
CA ALA A 108 -17.53 -19.01 -8.63
C ALA A 108 -16.35 -19.92 -8.31
N ALA A 109 -15.68 -20.39 -9.35
CA ALA A 109 -14.51 -21.26 -9.24
C ALA A 109 -13.27 -20.52 -9.76
N TYR A 110 -12.31 -20.29 -8.87
CA TYR A 110 -11.07 -19.57 -9.17
C TYR A 110 -9.92 -20.56 -9.30
N THR A 111 -9.15 -20.43 -10.36
CA THR A 111 -7.78 -20.92 -10.37
C THR A 111 -6.92 -19.91 -9.62
N TYR A 112 -5.93 -20.38 -8.88
CA TYR A 112 -5.03 -19.50 -8.15
C TYR A 112 -3.57 -19.87 -8.39
N GLU A 113 -2.72 -18.86 -8.36
CA GLU A 113 -1.27 -19.01 -8.39
C GLU A 113 -0.68 -18.16 -7.29
N ALA A 114 -0.07 -18.78 -6.28
CA ALA A 114 0.65 -18.09 -5.22
C ALA A 114 2.14 -18.40 -5.36
N TYR A 115 2.97 -17.36 -5.49
CA TYR A 115 4.40 -17.54 -5.69
C TYR A 115 5.23 -16.40 -5.10
N ASN A 116 6.48 -16.71 -4.75
CA ASN A 116 7.46 -15.73 -4.31
C ASN A 116 8.32 -15.32 -5.52
N ASP A 117 8.48 -14.03 -5.76
CA ASP A 117 9.27 -13.49 -6.87
C ASP A 117 10.79 -13.51 -6.62
N GLY A 118 11.23 -14.02 -5.47
CA GLY A 118 12.63 -14.08 -5.06
C GLY A 118 13.13 -12.83 -4.32
N SER A 119 12.33 -11.77 -4.26
CA SER A 119 12.62 -10.57 -3.44
C SER A 119 12.15 -10.69 -1.99
N GLY A 120 11.42 -11.76 -1.67
CA GLY A 120 10.71 -11.95 -0.40
C GLY A 120 9.26 -11.46 -0.46
N VAL A 121 8.84 -10.88 -1.57
CA VAL A 121 7.45 -10.49 -1.83
C VAL A 121 6.72 -11.66 -2.47
N LYS A 122 5.58 -12.03 -1.89
CA LYS A 122 4.67 -13.00 -2.47
C LYS A 122 3.64 -12.31 -3.35
N ASN A 123 3.26 -13.00 -4.41
CA ASN A 123 2.20 -12.59 -5.32
C ASN A 123 1.11 -13.66 -5.34
N LEU A 124 -0.14 -13.22 -5.46
CA LEU A 124 -1.30 -14.09 -5.63
C LEU A 124 -2.09 -13.63 -6.84
N LEU A 125 -2.31 -14.53 -7.77
CA LEU A 125 -3.25 -14.38 -8.86
C LEU A 125 -4.48 -15.24 -8.58
N LEU A 126 -5.67 -14.63 -8.59
CA LEU A 126 -6.94 -15.32 -8.64
C LEU A 126 -7.58 -15.02 -10.00
N TYR A 127 -7.95 -16.07 -10.73
CA TYR A 127 -8.63 -15.87 -11.99
C TYR A 127 -9.77 -16.84 -12.20
N SER A 128 -10.82 -16.38 -12.88
CA SER A 128 -11.98 -17.18 -13.27
C SER A 128 -12.28 -17.00 -14.76
N ALA A 129 -12.88 -18.02 -15.38
CA ALA A 129 -13.34 -17.88 -16.75
C ALA A 129 -14.56 -16.92 -16.81
N PRO A 130 -14.65 -16.06 -17.81
CA PRO A 130 -13.87 -16.00 -19.06
C PRO A 130 -12.72 -14.99 -19.11
N GLY A 131 -12.01 -14.71 -18.07
CA GLY A 131 -10.85 -13.81 -18.14
C GLY A 131 -10.87 -12.72 -17.07
N PHE A 132 -11.54 -12.97 -15.97
CA PHE A 132 -11.51 -12.11 -14.79
C PHE A 132 -10.26 -12.42 -13.97
N GLU A 133 -9.42 -11.45 -13.72
CA GLU A 133 -8.17 -11.60 -12.99
C GLU A 133 -8.08 -10.58 -11.84
N LEU A 134 -7.65 -11.07 -10.68
CA LEU A 134 -7.29 -10.26 -9.52
C LEU A 134 -5.84 -10.54 -9.17
N TRP A 135 -5.00 -9.52 -9.20
CA TRP A 135 -3.59 -9.58 -8.85
C TRP A 135 -3.34 -8.94 -7.51
N PHE A 136 -2.69 -9.68 -6.62
CA PHE A 136 -2.35 -9.25 -5.28
C PHE A 136 -0.86 -9.41 -5.00
N THR A 137 -0.40 -8.69 -3.99
CA THR A 137 0.92 -8.85 -3.37
C THR A 137 0.78 -8.83 -1.85
N ASN A 138 1.67 -9.50 -1.13
CA ASN A 138 1.69 -9.43 0.34
C ASN A 138 2.44 -8.20 0.89
N ALA A 139 2.96 -7.36 0.00
CA ALA A 139 3.51 -6.06 0.36
C ALA A 139 2.49 -4.96 0.04
N PRO A 140 2.18 -4.03 0.95
CA PRO A 140 1.29 -2.91 0.65
C PRO A 140 1.82 -2.08 -0.52
N LEU A 141 0.92 -1.65 -1.42
CA LEU A 141 1.27 -0.84 -2.61
C LEU A 141 1.76 0.57 -2.27
N SER A 142 1.43 1.07 -1.10
CA SER A 142 2.10 2.24 -0.56
C SER A 142 3.44 1.79 -0.01
N ILE A 143 4.51 2.50 -0.34
CA ILE A 143 5.60 2.63 0.65
C ILE A 143 4.90 2.83 1.99
N PRO A 144 5.13 1.97 3.02
CA PRO A 144 4.55 2.20 4.33
C PRO A 144 4.71 3.69 4.54
N ASP A 145 3.60 4.40 4.84
CA ASP A 145 3.70 5.80 5.24
C ASP A 145 4.64 5.70 6.44
N ASN A 146 5.93 5.77 6.11
CA ASN A 146 7.03 5.61 7.05
C ASN A 146 6.67 6.64 8.05
N GLN A 147 6.04 6.20 9.14
CA GLN A 147 5.42 6.99 10.20
C GLN A 147 5.85 8.40 9.99
N LYS A 148 4.99 9.25 9.38
CA LYS A 148 5.36 10.58 8.90
C LYS A 148 6.17 11.19 10.00
N LYS A 149 7.50 11.00 9.93
CA LYS A 149 8.40 11.47 10.96
C LYS A 149 8.23 12.94 10.86
N THR A 150 7.48 13.47 11.79
CA THR A 150 7.11 14.84 11.85
C THR A 150 8.37 15.59 12.27
N PHE A 151 9.22 15.84 11.28
CA PHE A 151 10.23 16.86 11.48
C PHE A 151 9.47 18.17 11.68
N THR A 152 9.72 18.82 12.76
CA THR A 152 9.14 20.12 13.03
C THR A 152 10.18 21.19 12.80
N LEU A 153 9.84 22.17 11.97
CA LEU A 153 10.69 23.34 11.69
C LEU A 153 10.18 24.53 12.46
N TYR A 154 11.04 25.17 13.25
CA TYR A 154 10.69 26.39 13.96
C TYR A 154 11.89 27.30 14.17
N PRO A 155 11.68 28.63 14.27
CA PRO A 155 10.45 29.33 13.91
C PRO A 155 10.19 29.28 12.40
N ASN A 156 8.93 29.28 12.01
CA ASN A 156 8.54 29.45 10.60
C ASN A 156 7.44 30.51 10.54
N PRO A 157 7.72 31.73 10.08
CA PRO A 157 8.93 32.19 9.37
C PRO A 157 10.19 32.28 10.23
N ALA A 158 11.36 32.01 9.60
CA ALA A 158 12.69 32.09 10.19
C ALA A 158 13.40 33.40 9.81
N THR A 159 14.23 33.91 10.73
CA THR A 159 15.10 35.08 10.47
C THR A 159 16.57 34.65 10.33
N GLU A 160 17.20 34.24 11.41
CA GLU A 160 18.62 33.86 11.42
C GLU A 160 18.82 32.35 11.52
N SER A 161 18.00 31.67 12.31
CA SER A 161 18.15 30.26 12.60
C SER A 161 16.83 29.51 12.38
N LEU A 162 16.93 28.30 11.86
CA LEU A 162 15.83 27.34 11.72
C LEU A 162 16.18 26.08 12.51
N PHE A 163 15.37 25.76 13.50
CA PHE A 163 15.53 24.55 14.33
C PHE A 163 14.76 23.41 13.72
N ILE A 164 15.34 22.22 13.79
CA ILE A 164 14.77 20.97 13.30
C ILE A 164 14.65 20.03 14.50
N THR A 165 13.46 19.54 14.78
CA THR A 165 13.24 18.44 15.73
C THR A 165 12.82 17.20 14.97
N SER A 166 13.45 16.08 15.24
CA SER A 166 13.06 14.77 14.72
C SER A 166 12.71 13.85 15.90
N GLU A 167 11.63 13.10 15.79
CA GLU A 167 11.31 12.05 16.75
C GLU A 167 11.97 10.75 16.31
N GLY A 168 13.21 10.52 16.74
CA GLY A 168 13.79 9.19 16.83
C GLY A 168 14.92 8.81 15.86
N GLU A 169 15.18 9.44 14.69
CA GLU A 169 16.27 9.03 13.78
C GLU A 169 17.31 10.12 13.55
N ALA A 170 18.54 9.69 13.31
CA ALA A 170 19.61 10.60 12.93
C ALA A 170 19.39 11.15 11.51
N ILE A 171 19.53 12.46 11.36
CA ILE A 171 19.53 13.13 10.06
C ILE A 171 20.89 12.86 9.40
N GLU A 172 20.89 12.25 8.22
CA GLU A 172 22.12 11.97 7.45
C GLU A 172 22.55 13.19 6.64
N SER A 173 21.60 13.88 6.03
CA SER A 173 21.88 15.12 5.28
C SER A 173 20.67 16.04 5.23
N LEU A 174 20.96 17.33 5.07
CA LEU A 174 20.00 18.40 4.89
C LEU A 174 20.35 19.20 3.65
N SER A 175 19.37 19.49 2.81
CA SER A 175 19.55 20.33 1.63
C SER A 175 18.46 21.39 1.55
N VAL A 176 18.82 22.65 1.34
CA VAL A 176 17.87 23.75 1.17
C VAL A 176 17.79 24.13 -0.31
N TYR A 177 16.58 24.20 -0.82
CA TYR A 177 16.27 24.59 -2.19
C TYR A 177 15.43 25.85 -2.24
N ALA A 178 15.78 26.72 -3.15
CA ALA A 178 14.92 27.85 -3.53
C ALA A 178 13.73 27.33 -4.37
N VAL A 179 12.69 28.16 -4.52
CA VAL A 179 11.49 27.80 -5.35
C VAL A 179 11.83 27.50 -6.81
N SER A 180 12.98 27.97 -7.31
CA SER A 180 13.49 27.63 -8.65
C SER A 180 14.06 26.21 -8.76
N GLY A 181 14.08 25.43 -7.68
CA GLY A 181 14.74 24.12 -7.60
C GLY A 181 16.25 24.17 -7.42
N LYS A 182 16.84 25.37 -7.34
CA LYS A 182 18.29 25.51 -7.12
C LYS A 182 18.62 25.17 -5.66
N LYS A 183 19.56 24.22 -5.44
CA LYS A 183 20.15 23.97 -4.11
C LYS A 183 20.97 25.18 -3.69
N VAL A 184 20.67 25.72 -2.53
CA VAL A 184 21.31 26.92 -1.96
C VAL A 184 22.16 26.62 -0.73
N MET A 185 21.85 25.54 0.00
CA MET A 185 22.63 25.08 1.16
C MET A 185 22.61 23.57 1.24
N GLU A 186 23.66 22.97 1.83
CA GLU A 186 23.79 21.54 2.06
C GLU A 186 24.60 21.27 3.34
N PHE A 187 24.15 20.30 4.12
CA PHE A 187 24.76 19.89 5.39
C PHE A 187 24.80 18.35 5.44
N THR A 188 25.95 17.80 5.79
CA THR A 188 26.22 16.34 5.82
C THR A 188 26.35 15.77 7.23
N GLU A 189 26.17 16.61 8.26
CA GLU A 189 26.25 16.20 9.65
C GLU A 189 24.88 16.32 10.32
N ASN A 190 24.69 15.55 11.40
CA ASN A 190 23.47 15.57 12.20
C ASN A 190 23.29 16.95 12.86
N THR A 191 22.73 17.89 12.11
CA THR A 191 22.53 19.28 12.51
C THR A 191 21.07 19.50 12.85
N SER A 192 20.81 19.92 14.07
CA SER A 192 19.46 20.31 14.54
C SER A 192 19.15 21.80 14.39
N VAL A 193 20.12 22.58 13.95
CA VAL A 193 19.99 24.05 13.78
C VAL A 193 20.66 24.46 12.48
N LEU A 194 19.91 25.12 11.61
CA LEU A 194 20.41 25.69 10.37
C LEU A 194 20.54 27.21 10.53
N ASP A 195 21.73 27.76 10.21
CA ASP A 195 21.91 29.18 10.01
C ASP A 195 21.39 29.57 8.63
N VAL A 196 20.28 30.26 8.57
CA VAL A 196 19.62 30.74 7.35
C VAL A 196 19.79 32.24 7.13
N SER A 197 20.65 32.87 7.90
CA SER A 197 20.87 34.37 7.85
C SER A 197 21.34 34.84 6.47
N ALA A 198 22.10 34.02 5.76
CA ALA A 198 22.62 34.33 4.42
C ALA A 198 21.58 34.18 3.29
N LEU A 199 20.38 33.60 3.58
CA LEU A 199 19.32 33.47 2.60
C LEU A 199 18.56 34.79 2.45
N SER A 200 18.20 35.09 1.21
CA SER A 200 17.27 36.19 0.92
C SER A 200 15.86 35.86 1.44
N GLU A 201 15.07 36.91 1.70
CA GLU A 201 13.65 36.72 2.04
C GLU A 201 12.92 35.93 0.95
N GLY A 202 12.12 34.94 1.35
CA GLY A 202 11.38 34.12 0.40
C GLY A 202 10.97 32.77 0.93
N LEU A 203 10.38 31.97 0.03
CA LEU A 203 9.97 30.59 0.28
C LEU A 203 11.11 29.64 -0.09
N TYR A 204 11.38 28.68 0.77
CA TYR A 204 12.39 27.65 0.61
C TYR A 204 11.82 26.26 0.95
N PHE A 205 12.46 25.22 0.42
CA PHE A 205 12.20 23.84 0.73
C PHE A 205 13.42 23.24 1.41
N LEU A 206 13.22 22.57 2.54
CA LEU A 206 14.22 21.80 3.25
C LEU A 206 13.99 20.32 2.98
N GLU A 207 14.92 19.68 2.30
CA GLU A 207 14.99 18.21 2.15
C GLU A 207 15.83 17.64 3.29
N MET A 208 15.30 16.65 3.97
CA MET A 208 15.95 15.89 5.03
C MET A 208 16.07 14.44 4.60
N VAL A 209 17.27 13.87 4.69
CA VAL A 209 17.54 12.47 4.38
C VAL A 209 17.91 11.76 5.69
N THR A 210 17.31 10.59 5.91
CA THR A 210 17.60 9.68 7.01
C THR A 210 17.84 8.29 6.46
N ALA A 211 18.30 7.35 7.27
CA ALA A 211 18.51 5.94 6.87
C ALA A 211 17.25 5.26 6.30
N ILE A 212 16.06 5.78 6.60
CA ILE A 212 14.77 5.18 6.21
C ILE A 212 14.00 5.96 5.14
N GLY A 213 14.51 7.12 4.66
CA GLY A 213 13.86 7.86 3.60
C GLY A 213 14.13 9.36 3.58
N ARG A 214 13.37 10.06 2.75
CA ARG A 214 13.44 11.51 2.56
C ARG A 214 12.17 12.17 3.00
N ASP A 215 12.29 13.38 3.59
CA ASP A 215 11.17 14.27 3.84
C ASP A 215 11.47 15.65 3.27
N LEU A 216 10.44 16.35 2.80
CA LEU A 216 10.55 17.69 2.22
C LEU A 216 9.56 18.62 2.89
N GLN A 217 10.07 19.64 3.57
CA GLN A 217 9.24 20.64 4.24
C GLN A 217 9.53 22.06 3.74
N LYS A 218 8.50 22.88 3.71
CA LYS A 218 8.62 24.30 3.32
C LYS A 218 8.81 25.19 4.54
N PHE A 219 9.65 26.21 4.40
CA PHE A 219 9.75 27.30 5.37
C PHE A 219 9.84 28.67 4.68
N ILE A 220 9.53 29.71 5.42
CA ILE A 220 9.59 31.10 4.95
C ILE A 220 10.76 31.78 5.65
N LYS A 221 11.66 32.40 4.88
CA LYS A 221 12.72 33.26 5.35
C LYS A 221 12.21 34.72 5.34
N LYS A 222 12.38 35.42 6.47
CA LYS A 222 12.15 36.86 6.64
C LYS A 222 13.45 37.59 6.85
#